data_27ac6f53e6288e1c1ab803b7363992f0
#
_entry.id   27ac6f53e6288e1c1ab803b7363992f0
#
_cell.length_a   1.000
_cell.length_b   1.000
_cell.length_c   1.000
_cell.angle_alpha   90.00
_cell.angle_beta   90.00
_cell.angle_gamma   90.00
#
_symmetry.space_group_name_H-M   'P 1'
#
loop_
_entity.id
_entity.type
_entity.pdbx_description
1 polymer ?
#
loop_
_entity_poly.entity_id
_entity_poly.type
_entity_poly.pdbx_seq_one_letter_code
_entity_poly.pdbx_strand_id
1 'polypeptide(L)'
;MKRKTILYLPDFKSKFADDVEKLLKEQLTECKVVKVDIDINAYAETEKSISQASDLYRPDLIIAEGIGAFFVHRSGGINRICVNPDLHPSYQCQERLVKMYTEMENVGLVFNRLSDIEKCAHCWGIFGEGKERRDFSMLHYPNIITVGRTVHSSLDVVDELLSLLSNIDNSRWTDEHGVQYAEYGRVLVKADYALFRGVEEYVIPQGVRTIQDYAFNGMNLKRITIPDSVIFLGQYAFADCRLLDEIILPPRVDKIRKATFLNCASLSKVKLAKAIFRIESNAFTGTAIQTIELPHKNLTIESGAFDDGVKAVVPMSDMQSLLHDAKMFLT
;
A
#
# COMPACT_ATOMS: atom_id res chain seq x y z
N MET A 1 2.73 25.95 4.95
CA MET A 1 2.15 24.60 4.87
C MET A 1 2.82 23.83 3.74
N LYS A 2 3.14 22.54 3.92
CA LYS A 2 3.67 21.72 2.82
C LYS A 2 2.53 21.49 1.84
N ARG A 3 2.76 21.81 0.56
CA ARG A 3 1.78 21.60 -0.51
C ARG A 3 1.51 20.10 -0.64
N LYS A 4 0.24 19.67 -0.60
CA LYS A 4 -0.16 18.27 -0.80
C LYS A 4 0.24 17.81 -2.19
N THR A 5 0.60 16.54 -2.33
CA THR A 5 0.95 15.94 -3.61
C THR A 5 -0.09 14.91 -4.00
N ILE A 6 -0.58 15.02 -5.21
CA ILE A 6 -1.51 14.08 -5.84
C ILE A 6 -0.77 13.37 -6.97
N LEU A 7 -0.76 12.06 -6.95
CA LEU A 7 -0.30 11.26 -8.07
C LEU A 7 -1.52 10.92 -8.94
N TYR A 8 -1.45 11.26 -10.22
CA TYR A 8 -2.50 10.97 -11.19
C TYR A 8 -2.04 9.88 -12.16
N LEU A 9 -2.81 8.81 -12.22
CA LEU A 9 -2.60 7.65 -13.08
C LEU A 9 -3.76 7.57 -14.08
N PRO A 10 -3.58 8.03 -15.33
CA PRO A 10 -4.63 7.98 -16.35
C PRO A 10 -4.91 6.54 -16.78
N ASP A 11 -6.03 6.34 -17.46
CA ASP A 11 -6.27 5.10 -18.19
C ASP A 11 -5.28 4.95 -19.37
N PHE A 12 -5.02 3.71 -19.75
CA PHE A 12 -4.10 3.42 -20.85
C PHE A 12 -4.57 4.03 -22.16
N LYS A 13 -3.70 4.84 -22.79
CA LYS A 13 -4.01 5.59 -24.02
C LYS A 13 -5.25 6.49 -23.93
N SER A 14 -5.56 6.98 -22.73
CA SER A 14 -6.65 7.93 -22.58
C SER A 14 -6.37 9.21 -23.35
N LYS A 15 -7.30 9.55 -24.24
CA LYS A 15 -7.28 10.84 -24.95
C LYS A 15 -7.64 12.04 -24.05
N PHE A 16 -8.11 11.78 -22.84
CA PHE A 16 -8.50 12.79 -21.85
C PHE A 16 -7.45 13.04 -20.79
N ALA A 17 -6.31 12.30 -20.78
CA ALA A 17 -5.32 12.36 -19.71
C ALA A 17 -4.79 13.78 -19.43
N ASP A 18 -4.51 14.54 -20.47
CA ASP A 18 -4.00 15.92 -20.33
C ASP A 18 -5.08 16.90 -19.87
N ASP A 19 -6.32 16.73 -20.33
CA ASP A 19 -7.47 17.53 -19.89
C ASP A 19 -7.80 17.29 -18.43
N VAL A 20 -7.75 16.02 -17.97
CA VAL A 20 -7.91 15.65 -16.56
C VAL A 20 -6.78 16.22 -15.72
N GLU A 21 -5.52 16.11 -16.15
CA GLU A 21 -4.38 16.68 -15.44
C GLU A 21 -4.54 18.20 -15.28
N LYS A 22 -4.97 18.89 -16.35
CA LYS A 22 -5.24 20.32 -16.34
C LYS A 22 -6.36 20.67 -15.36
N LEU A 23 -7.49 19.94 -15.41
CA LEU A 23 -8.61 20.12 -14.49
C LEU A 23 -8.16 19.95 -13.03
N LEU A 24 -7.42 18.90 -12.72
CA LEU A 24 -6.93 18.66 -11.36
C LEU A 24 -6.02 19.80 -10.87
N LYS A 25 -5.16 20.34 -11.74
CA LYS A 25 -4.30 21.50 -11.41
C LYS A 25 -5.10 22.77 -11.18
N GLU A 26 -6.17 23.00 -11.95
CA GLU A 26 -7.02 24.17 -11.85
C GLU A 26 -7.93 24.13 -10.62
N GLN A 27 -8.51 22.96 -10.31
CA GLN A 27 -9.43 22.79 -9.17
C GLN A 27 -8.70 22.63 -7.84
N LEU A 28 -7.48 22.07 -7.86
CA LEU A 28 -6.70 21.74 -6.67
C LEU A 28 -5.43 22.59 -6.58
N THR A 29 -5.60 23.91 -6.62
CA THR A 29 -4.51 24.90 -6.68
C THR A 29 -3.50 24.78 -5.53
N GLU A 30 -3.95 24.35 -4.36
CA GLU A 30 -3.11 24.09 -3.17
C GLU A 30 -2.33 22.77 -3.25
N CYS A 31 -2.57 21.95 -4.28
CA CYS A 31 -1.93 20.67 -4.47
C CYS A 31 -0.88 20.71 -5.59
N LYS A 32 0.11 19.81 -5.49
CA LYS A 32 1.00 19.46 -6.59
C LYS A 32 0.45 18.21 -7.27
N VAL A 33 0.02 18.33 -8.52
CA VAL A 33 -0.42 17.18 -9.32
C VAL A 33 0.77 16.66 -10.14
N VAL A 34 1.04 15.38 -10.03
CA VAL A 34 2.09 14.65 -10.78
C VAL A 34 1.43 13.54 -11.57
N LYS A 35 1.45 13.64 -12.90
CA LYS A 35 0.96 12.58 -13.79
C LYS A 35 2.04 11.54 -14.02
N VAL A 36 1.66 10.26 -13.99
CA VAL A 36 2.49 9.13 -14.40
C VAL A 36 1.72 8.35 -15.46
N ASP A 37 2.24 8.33 -16.67
CA ASP A 37 1.61 7.63 -17.77
C ASP A 37 1.67 6.12 -17.60
N ILE A 38 0.61 5.46 -18.04
CA ILE A 38 0.44 4.01 -17.95
C ILE A 38 0.67 3.39 -19.32
N ASP A 39 1.63 2.47 -19.39
CA ASP A 39 1.81 1.60 -20.54
C ASP A 39 1.73 0.13 -20.12
N ILE A 40 0.63 -0.53 -20.46
CA ILE A 40 0.42 -1.96 -20.18
C ILE A 40 1.34 -2.87 -20.98
N ASN A 41 1.92 -2.39 -22.08
CA ASN A 41 2.87 -3.16 -22.88
C ASN A 41 4.29 -3.12 -22.27
N ALA A 42 4.56 -2.12 -21.44
CA ALA A 42 5.78 -1.93 -20.68
C ALA A 42 5.49 -1.97 -19.16
N TYR A 43 4.93 -3.09 -18.72
CA TYR A 43 4.43 -3.24 -17.33
C TYR A 43 5.50 -2.96 -16.27
N ALA A 44 6.68 -3.56 -16.41
CA ALA A 44 7.75 -3.41 -15.42
C ALA A 44 8.28 -1.97 -15.35
N GLU A 45 8.37 -1.29 -16.48
CA GLU A 45 8.76 0.12 -16.58
C GLU A 45 7.68 1.02 -15.97
N THR A 46 6.41 0.75 -16.22
CA THR A 46 5.27 1.46 -15.62
C THR A 46 5.29 1.31 -14.11
N GLU A 47 5.41 0.09 -13.57
CA GLU A 47 5.53 -0.13 -12.13
C GLU A 47 6.73 0.58 -11.52
N LYS A 48 7.87 0.54 -12.19
CA LYS A 48 9.08 1.25 -11.75
C LYS A 48 8.86 2.76 -11.72
N SER A 49 8.22 3.33 -12.74
CA SER A 49 7.91 4.76 -12.81
C SER A 49 6.97 5.20 -11.70
N ILE A 50 5.93 4.41 -11.40
CA ILE A 50 5.01 4.68 -10.29
C ILE A 50 5.73 4.59 -8.95
N SER A 51 6.57 3.56 -8.75
CA SER A 51 7.35 3.40 -7.53
C SER A 51 8.31 4.57 -7.33
N GLN A 52 9.04 4.97 -8.36
CA GLN A 52 9.95 6.12 -8.32
C GLN A 52 9.21 7.43 -8.04
N ALA A 53 8.06 7.65 -8.67
CA ALA A 53 7.24 8.82 -8.41
C ALA A 53 6.71 8.83 -6.97
N SER A 54 6.29 7.68 -6.46
CA SER A 54 5.83 7.54 -5.07
C SER A 54 6.96 7.80 -4.08
N ASP A 55 8.14 7.26 -4.31
CA ASP A 55 9.33 7.46 -3.46
C ASP A 55 9.79 8.94 -3.48
N LEU A 56 9.79 9.58 -4.67
CA LEU A 56 10.26 10.95 -4.85
C LEU A 56 9.29 12.00 -4.31
N TYR A 57 8.01 11.84 -4.61
CA TYR A 57 7.00 12.85 -4.34
C TYR A 57 6.21 12.60 -3.06
N ARG A 58 6.21 11.38 -2.54
CA ARG A 58 5.47 10.96 -1.33
C ARG A 58 4.02 11.48 -1.38
N PRO A 59 3.20 10.99 -2.32
CA PRO A 59 1.88 11.55 -2.55
C PRO A 59 0.96 11.34 -1.34
N ASP A 60 0.11 12.34 -1.09
CA ASP A 60 -0.93 12.29 -0.06
C ASP A 60 -2.20 11.60 -0.59
N LEU A 61 -2.36 11.56 -1.91
CA LEU A 61 -3.51 10.98 -2.60
C LEU A 61 -3.09 10.43 -3.96
N ILE A 62 -3.74 9.35 -4.39
CA ILE A 62 -3.67 8.84 -5.76
C ILE A 62 -5.04 8.94 -6.38
N ILE A 63 -5.12 9.51 -7.57
CA ILE A 63 -6.29 9.47 -8.45
C ILE A 63 -5.92 8.60 -9.64
N ALA A 64 -6.69 7.55 -9.89
CA ALA A 64 -6.42 6.61 -10.96
C ALA A 64 -7.67 6.35 -11.79
N GLU A 65 -7.52 6.16 -13.09
CA GLU A 65 -8.60 5.90 -14.03
C GLU A 65 -8.43 4.56 -14.73
N GLY A 66 -9.55 3.89 -15.00
CA GLY A 66 -9.57 2.66 -15.76
C GLY A 66 -8.50 1.65 -15.32
N ILE A 67 -7.63 1.26 -16.24
CA ILE A 67 -6.49 0.36 -15.99
C ILE A 67 -5.41 0.99 -15.08
N GLY A 68 -5.31 2.32 -15.01
CA GLY A 68 -4.45 3.00 -14.04
C GLY A 68 -4.73 2.55 -12.61
N ALA A 69 -5.99 2.25 -12.29
CA ALA A 69 -6.39 1.74 -10.99
C ALA A 69 -5.78 0.37 -10.65
N PHE A 70 -5.46 -0.44 -11.64
CA PHE A 70 -4.79 -1.73 -11.44
C PHE A 70 -3.38 -1.58 -10.86
N PHE A 71 -2.69 -0.49 -11.16
CA PHE A 71 -1.34 -0.21 -10.67
C PHE A 71 -1.30 0.46 -9.29
N VAL A 72 -2.42 0.95 -8.79
CA VAL A 72 -2.50 1.66 -7.50
C VAL A 72 -2.12 0.79 -6.30
N HIS A 73 -2.20 -0.51 -6.42
CA HIS A 73 -1.94 -1.49 -5.38
C HIS A 73 -0.56 -1.41 -4.73
N ARG A 74 0.45 -0.91 -5.44
CA ARG A 74 1.81 -0.76 -4.89
C ARG A 74 1.97 0.42 -3.96
N SER A 75 1.06 1.37 -3.99
CA SER A 75 1.08 2.57 -3.16
C SER A 75 0.31 2.33 -1.87
N GLY A 76 0.71 1.34 -1.10
CA GLY A 76 0.02 0.92 0.11
C GLY A 76 -0.18 2.07 1.11
N GLY A 77 -1.33 2.12 1.78
CA GLY A 77 -1.64 3.09 2.83
C GLY A 77 -2.00 4.50 2.38
N ILE A 78 -1.83 4.86 1.11
CA ILE A 78 -2.20 6.18 0.59
C ILE A 78 -3.68 6.20 0.22
N ASN A 79 -4.37 7.33 0.47
CA ASN A 79 -5.73 7.56 -0.01
C ASN A 79 -5.81 7.39 -1.53
N ARG A 80 -6.85 6.74 -2.01
CA ARG A 80 -7.03 6.44 -3.44
C ARG A 80 -8.45 6.72 -3.87
N ILE A 81 -8.59 7.38 -4.99
CA ILE A 81 -9.85 7.55 -5.69
C ILE A 81 -9.65 6.97 -7.09
N CYS A 82 -10.39 5.92 -7.40
CA CYS A 82 -10.31 5.26 -8.69
C CYS A 82 -11.61 5.51 -9.47
N VAL A 83 -11.47 6.13 -10.62
CA VAL A 83 -12.60 6.46 -11.50
C VAL A 83 -12.78 5.37 -12.53
N ASN A 84 -13.95 4.77 -12.54
CA ASN A 84 -14.32 3.66 -13.41
C ASN A 84 -13.23 2.58 -13.53
N PRO A 85 -12.72 2.08 -12.37
CA PRO A 85 -11.54 1.23 -12.32
C PRO A 85 -11.75 -0.07 -13.09
N ASP A 86 -10.77 -0.43 -13.92
CA ASP A 86 -10.69 -1.73 -14.57
C ASP A 86 -9.64 -2.60 -13.88
N LEU A 87 -10.09 -3.46 -12.99
CA LEU A 87 -9.25 -4.45 -12.29
C LEU A 87 -9.17 -5.76 -13.07
N HIS A 88 -10.00 -5.92 -14.09
CA HIS A 88 -10.01 -7.07 -14.97
C HIS A 88 -9.65 -6.60 -16.39
N PRO A 89 -8.45 -6.92 -16.88
CA PRO A 89 -7.99 -6.46 -18.18
C PRO A 89 -8.97 -6.85 -19.30
N SER A 90 -9.23 -5.91 -20.21
CA SER A 90 -10.16 -6.13 -21.32
C SER A 90 -9.71 -7.28 -22.22
N TYR A 91 -10.65 -7.94 -22.91
CA TYR A 91 -10.38 -9.02 -23.86
C TYR A 91 -9.33 -8.63 -24.91
N GLN A 92 -9.27 -7.37 -25.30
CA GLN A 92 -8.26 -6.83 -26.21
C GLN A 92 -6.84 -6.80 -25.63
N CYS A 93 -6.74 -6.80 -24.31
CA CYS A 93 -5.47 -6.88 -23.60
C CYS A 93 -5.19 -8.29 -23.05
N GLN A 94 -6.17 -9.22 -23.10
CA GLN A 94 -6.09 -10.52 -22.44
C GLN A 94 -4.91 -11.36 -22.91
N GLU A 95 -4.62 -11.45 -24.19
CA GLU A 95 -3.49 -12.25 -24.65
C GLU A 95 -2.16 -11.70 -24.15
N ARG A 96 -2.00 -10.39 -24.13
CA ARG A 96 -0.77 -9.74 -23.65
C ARG A 96 -0.65 -9.74 -22.14
N LEU A 97 -1.77 -9.56 -21.45
CA LEU A 97 -1.79 -9.61 -19.98
C LEU A 97 -1.73 -11.05 -19.45
N VAL A 98 -2.33 -12.03 -20.12
CA VAL A 98 -2.13 -13.46 -19.81
C VAL A 98 -0.66 -13.84 -20.03
N LYS A 99 -0.02 -13.37 -21.10
CA LYS A 99 1.42 -13.55 -21.30
C LYS A 99 2.23 -12.85 -20.19
N MET A 100 1.86 -11.64 -19.81
CA MET A 100 2.46 -10.89 -18.70
C MET A 100 2.24 -11.58 -17.36
N TYR A 101 1.06 -12.16 -17.11
CA TYR A 101 0.76 -12.94 -15.89
C TYR A 101 1.54 -14.25 -15.83
N THR A 102 1.76 -14.94 -16.96
CA THR A 102 2.59 -16.13 -17.07
C THR A 102 4.08 -15.82 -16.95
N GLU A 103 4.52 -14.70 -17.48
CA GLU A 103 5.91 -14.22 -17.35
C GLU A 103 6.22 -13.73 -15.92
N MET A 104 5.22 -13.30 -15.14
CA MET A 104 5.40 -12.85 -13.76
C MET A 104 5.38 -13.99 -12.73
N GLU A 105 5.43 -15.25 -13.12
CA GLU A 105 5.47 -16.45 -12.25
C GLU A 105 4.52 -16.45 -11.02
N ASN A 106 3.55 -15.50 -10.93
CA ASN A 106 2.80 -15.25 -9.72
C ASN A 106 1.36 -14.79 -9.97
N VAL A 107 0.48 -15.71 -10.32
CA VAL A 107 -0.98 -15.53 -10.18
C VAL A 107 -1.32 -15.03 -8.75
N GLY A 108 -0.57 -15.45 -7.75
CA GLY A 108 -0.68 -14.96 -6.37
C GLY A 108 -0.45 -13.47 -6.21
N LEU A 109 0.38 -12.81 -7.03
CA LEU A 109 0.59 -11.36 -6.96
C LEU A 109 -0.68 -10.58 -7.31
N VAL A 110 -1.46 -11.03 -8.28
CA VAL A 110 -2.71 -10.37 -8.69
C VAL A 110 -3.76 -10.47 -7.57
N PHE A 111 -3.98 -11.67 -7.03
CA PHE A 111 -4.91 -11.86 -5.91
C PHE A 111 -4.47 -11.09 -4.67
N ASN A 112 -3.18 -11.06 -4.37
CA ASN A 112 -2.64 -10.28 -3.27
C ASN A 112 -2.87 -8.77 -3.44
N ARG A 113 -2.84 -8.28 -4.67
CA ARG A 113 -3.10 -6.88 -5.01
C ARG A 113 -4.57 -6.50 -4.79
N LEU A 114 -5.49 -7.35 -5.23
CA LEU A 114 -6.92 -7.14 -5.01
C LEU A 114 -7.23 -7.14 -3.51
N SER A 115 -6.65 -8.06 -2.74
CA SER A 115 -6.81 -8.08 -1.28
C SER A 115 -6.28 -6.82 -0.58
N ASP A 116 -5.30 -6.13 -1.16
CA ASP A 116 -4.82 -4.85 -0.63
C ASP A 116 -5.82 -3.71 -0.85
N ILE A 117 -6.53 -3.72 -1.98
CA ILE A 117 -7.63 -2.77 -2.23
C ILE A 117 -8.75 -3.01 -1.24
N GLU A 118 -9.17 -4.26 -1.06
CA GLU A 118 -10.24 -4.64 -0.11
C GLU A 118 -9.92 -4.27 1.34
N LYS A 119 -8.65 -4.33 1.72
CA LYS A 119 -8.20 -4.00 3.07
C LYS A 119 -7.96 -2.52 3.28
N CYS A 120 -7.78 -1.75 2.21
CA CYS A 120 -7.51 -0.32 2.29
C CYS A 120 -8.81 0.45 2.52
N ALA A 121 -9.07 0.86 3.76
CA ALA A 121 -10.25 1.66 4.12
C ALA A 121 -10.34 3.01 3.37
N HIS A 122 -9.30 3.41 2.65
CA HIS A 122 -9.16 4.68 1.93
C HIS A 122 -9.18 4.53 0.42
N CYS A 123 -9.74 3.44 -0.08
CA CYS A 123 -9.92 3.23 -1.50
C CYS A 123 -11.38 3.46 -1.85
N TRP A 124 -11.63 4.49 -2.66
CA TRP A 124 -12.93 4.79 -3.24
C TRP A 124 -12.95 4.40 -4.69
N GLY A 125 -14.02 3.74 -5.11
CA GLY A 125 -14.32 3.51 -6.50
C GLY A 125 -15.52 4.37 -6.93
N ILE A 126 -15.38 5.18 -7.98
CA ILE A 126 -16.48 5.88 -8.64
C ILE A 126 -16.81 5.12 -9.92
N PHE A 127 -18.04 4.62 -10.02
CA PHE A 127 -18.47 3.76 -11.12
C PHE A 127 -19.63 4.39 -11.91
N GLY A 128 -19.46 4.45 -13.23
CA GLY A 128 -20.51 4.83 -14.16
C GLY A 128 -21.44 3.70 -14.52
N GLU A 129 -22.47 3.98 -15.34
CA GLU A 129 -23.32 2.96 -15.96
C GLU A 129 -22.56 2.16 -17.01
N GLY A 130 -22.83 0.87 -17.08
CA GLY A 130 -22.43 -0.02 -18.18
C GLY A 130 -21.40 -1.08 -17.87
N LYS A 131 -21.61 -2.27 -18.42
CA LYS A 131 -20.78 -3.47 -18.64
C LYS A 131 -20.46 -4.38 -17.44
N GLU A 132 -20.53 -5.69 -17.70
CA GLU A 132 -20.29 -6.84 -16.82
C GLU A 132 -18.99 -6.79 -16.01
N ARG A 133 -17.99 -6.03 -16.45
CA ARG A 133 -16.70 -5.88 -15.76
C ARG A 133 -16.71 -4.95 -14.55
N ARG A 134 -17.67 -4.02 -14.52
CA ARG A 134 -17.89 -3.13 -13.40
C ARG A 134 -18.14 -3.92 -12.12
N ASP A 135 -18.97 -4.95 -12.22
CA ASP A 135 -19.40 -5.71 -11.05
C ASP A 135 -18.24 -6.43 -10.38
N PHE A 136 -17.31 -7.01 -11.16
CA PHE A 136 -16.10 -7.60 -10.62
C PHE A 136 -15.23 -6.55 -9.89
N SER A 137 -14.97 -5.41 -10.53
CA SER A 137 -14.17 -4.35 -9.91
C SER A 137 -14.84 -3.80 -8.66
N MET A 138 -16.16 -3.60 -8.66
CA MET A 138 -16.91 -3.11 -7.50
C MET A 138 -16.75 -4.00 -6.26
N LEU A 139 -16.67 -5.33 -6.43
CA LEU A 139 -16.51 -6.26 -5.30
C LEU A 139 -15.24 -6.01 -4.46
N HIS A 140 -14.21 -5.41 -5.07
CA HIS A 140 -12.92 -5.18 -4.42
C HIS A 140 -12.78 -3.81 -3.76
N TYR A 141 -13.73 -2.88 -3.97
CA TYR A 141 -13.64 -1.55 -3.37
C TYR A 141 -14.40 -1.47 -2.05
N PRO A 142 -13.75 -1.04 -0.96
CA PRO A 142 -14.40 -0.90 0.35
C PRO A 142 -15.39 0.27 0.39
N ASN A 143 -15.22 1.26 -0.49
CA ASN A 143 -16.11 2.41 -0.59
C ASN A 143 -16.48 2.62 -2.07
N ILE A 144 -17.78 2.73 -2.35
CA ILE A 144 -18.30 2.79 -3.71
C ILE A 144 -19.22 4.00 -3.86
N ILE A 145 -19.06 4.72 -4.96
CA ILE A 145 -20.01 5.71 -5.48
C ILE A 145 -20.43 5.26 -6.87
N THR A 146 -21.72 5.16 -7.09
CA THR A 146 -22.28 4.87 -8.42
C THR A 146 -22.96 6.11 -8.97
N VAL A 147 -22.70 6.41 -10.25
CA VAL A 147 -23.34 7.51 -10.97
C VAL A 147 -24.19 6.96 -12.10
N GLY A 148 -25.40 7.52 -12.30
CA GLY A 148 -26.38 7.11 -13.30
C GLY A 148 -26.04 7.63 -14.70
N ARG A 149 -24.75 7.66 -15.08
CA ARG A 149 -24.27 8.09 -16.38
C ARG A 149 -23.02 7.32 -16.79
N THR A 150 -22.71 7.33 -18.08
CA THR A 150 -21.46 6.75 -18.58
C THR A 150 -20.29 7.60 -18.13
N VAL A 151 -19.24 6.94 -17.61
CA VAL A 151 -18.01 7.58 -17.15
C VAL A 151 -16.85 7.10 -18.02
N HIS A 152 -16.15 8.03 -18.65
CA HIS A 152 -14.96 7.79 -19.46
C HIS A 152 -13.68 8.26 -18.79
N SER A 153 -13.80 9.30 -17.94
CA SER A 153 -12.67 9.87 -17.22
C SER A 153 -13.16 10.63 -15.97
N SER A 154 -12.23 11.20 -15.21
CA SER A 154 -12.55 12.08 -14.07
C SER A 154 -13.31 13.33 -14.48
N LEU A 155 -13.28 13.74 -15.76
CA LEU A 155 -14.06 14.86 -16.26
C LEU A 155 -15.58 14.64 -16.12
N ASP A 156 -16.02 13.39 -16.19
CA ASP A 156 -17.44 13.03 -16.11
C ASP A 156 -17.96 12.98 -14.65
N VAL A 157 -17.07 13.03 -13.65
CA VAL A 157 -17.38 12.83 -12.23
C VAL A 157 -16.68 13.86 -11.33
N VAL A 158 -16.51 15.09 -11.83
CA VAL A 158 -15.80 16.16 -11.13
C VAL A 158 -16.43 16.46 -9.78
N ASP A 159 -17.75 16.58 -9.72
CA ASP A 159 -18.47 16.93 -8.48
C ASP A 159 -18.32 15.84 -7.43
N GLU A 160 -18.45 14.58 -7.82
CA GLU A 160 -18.25 13.43 -6.94
C GLU A 160 -16.79 13.38 -6.45
N LEU A 161 -15.84 13.60 -7.35
CA LEU A 161 -14.41 13.63 -7.03
C LEU A 161 -14.08 14.74 -6.03
N LEU A 162 -14.55 15.97 -6.27
CA LEU A 162 -14.32 17.12 -5.37
C LEU A 162 -15.03 16.94 -4.03
N SER A 163 -16.23 16.35 -4.02
CA SER A 163 -16.94 15.99 -2.79
C SER A 163 -16.15 15.00 -1.94
N LEU A 164 -15.59 13.94 -2.55
CA LEU A 164 -14.74 12.97 -1.85
C LEU A 164 -13.49 13.65 -1.30
N LEU A 165 -12.83 14.49 -2.08
CA LEU A 165 -11.62 15.21 -1.66
C LEU A 165 -11.89 16.11 -0.45
N SER A 166 -13.01 16.82 -0.45
CA SER A 166 -13.47 17.64 0.69
C SER A 166 -13.72 16.78 1.93
N ASN A 167 -14.39 15.66 1.79
CA ASN A 167 -14.70 14.76 2.91
C ASN A 167 -13.44 14.09 3.49
N ILE A 168 -12.49 13.66 2.64
CA ILE A 168 -11.22 13.11 3.07
C ILE A 168 -10.44 14.13 3.92
N ASP A 169 -10.49 15.41 3.54
CA ASP A 169 -9.78 16.47 4.23
C ASP A 169 -10.44 16.83 5.59
N ASN A 170 -11.76 16.83 5.65
CA ASN A 170 -12.53 17.20 6.84
C ASN A 170 -12.49 16.15 7.97
N SER A 171 -12.11 14.90 7.69
CA SER A 171 -11.99 13.83 8.69
C SER A 171 -10.60 13.75 9.35
N ARG A 172 -9.70 14.68 9.06
CA ARG A 172 -8.33 14.70 9.59
C ARG A 172 -8.26 15.42 10.92
N TRP A 173 -7.52 14.85 11.84
CA TRP A 173 -7.14 15.47 13.10
C TRP A 173 -5.70 15.13 13.47
N THR A 174 -5.12 15.89 14.36
CA THR A 174 -3.74 15.69 14.85
C THR A 174 -3.77 15.53 16.35
N ASP A 175 -3.07 14.53 16.89
CA ASP A 175 -2.97 14.35 18.31
C ASP A 175 -1.92 15.31 18.95
N GLU A 176 -1.77 15.23 20.27
CA GLU A 176 -0.83 16.05 21.05
C GLU A 176 0.64 15.84 20.69
N HIS A 177 0.96 14.69 20.07
CA HIS A 177 2.33 14.36 19.61
C HIS A 177 2.55 14.70 18.14
N GLY A 178 1.61 15.35 17.47
CA GLY A 178 1.72 15.69 16.06
C GLY A 178 1.46 14.54 15.09
N VAL A 179 0.89 13.42 15.56
CA VAL A 179 0.48 12.34 14.69
C VAL A 179 -0.85 12.65 14.04
N GLN A 180 -0.87 12.64 12.71
CA GLN A 180 -2.04 12.96 11.92
C GLN A 180 -2.86 11.72 11.63
N TYR A 181 -4.15 11.83 11.81
CA TYR A 181 -5.13 10.79 11.52
C TYR A 181 -6.15 11.26 10.50
N ALA A 182 -6.71 10.32 9.77
CA ALA A 182 -7.82 10.52 8.85
C ALA A 182 -8.93 9.50 9.11
N GLU A 183 -10.08 9.68 8.48
CA GLU A 183 -11.23 8.79 8.58
C GLU A 183 -11.61 8.39 9.99
N TYR A 184 -11.93 9.40 10.79
CA TYR A 184 -12.37 9.20 12.18
C TYR A 184 -11.40 8.36 13.00
N GLY A 185 -10.08 8.51 12.76
CA GLY A 185 -9.03 7.81 13.49
C GLY A 185 -8.72 6.38 13.00
N ARG A 186 -9.32 5.94 11.90
CA ARG A 186 -9.00 4.62 11.33
C ARG A 186 -7.67 4.55 10.62
N VAL A 187 -7.14 5.72 10.23
CA VAL A 187 -5.92 5.84 9.47
C VAL A 187 -4.95 6.75 10.14
N LEU A 188 -3.78 6.23 10.39
CA LEU A 188 -2.62 6.98 10.80
C LEU A 188 -1.90 7.44 9.54
N VAL A 189 -1.90 8.75 9.29
CA VAL A 189 -1.35 9.34 8.07
C VAL A 189 0.15 9.53 8.18
N LYS A 190 0.59 10.32 9.15
CA LYS A 190 2.01 10.55 9.44
C LYS A 190 2.22 11.24 10.78
N ALA A 191 3.42 11.11 11.35
CA ALA A 191 3.91 11.94 12.44
C ALA A 191 4.60 13.20 11.89
N ASP A 192 4.41 14.33 12.57
CA ASP A 192 5.15 15.55 12.29
C ASP A 192 6.49 15.50 13.03
N TYR A 193 7.61 15.59 12.31
CA TYR A 193 8.94 15.43 12.89
C TYR A 193 9.23 16.46 14.00
N ALA A 194 8.78 17.69 13.85
CA ALA A 194 9.07 18.75 14.83
C ALA A 194 8.29 18.55 16.13
N LEU A 195 7.03 18.13 16.04
CA LEU A 195 6.16 17.89 17.20
C LEU A 195 6.43 16.54 17.85
N PHE A 196 6.84 15.54 17.05
CA PHE A 196 7.18 14.20 17.56
C PHE A 196 8.57 14.11 18.19
N ARG A 197 9.33 15.19 18.12
CA ARG A 197 10.69 15.25 18.67
C ARG A 197 10.67 15.05 20.18
N GLY A 198 11.40 14.03 20.65
CA GLY A 198 11.46 13.66 22.06
C GLY A 198 10.43 12.61 22.50
N VAL A 199 9.53 12.19 21.63
CA VAL A 199 8.66 11.03 21.86
C VAL A 199 9.47 9.76 21.62
N GLU A 200 9.82 9.06 22.70
CA GLU A 200 10.57 7.80 22.61
C GLU A 200 9.66 6.57 22.52
N GLU A 201 8.48 6.66 23.11
CA GLU A 201 7.48 5.60 23.14
C GLU A 201 6.14 6.13 22.63
N TYR A 202 5.49 5.39 21.76
CA TYR A 202 4.20 5.79 21.23
C TYR A 202 3.26 4.61 21.16
N VAL A 203 2.03 4.83 21.59
CA VAL A 203 0.94 3.84 21.53
C VAL A 203 -0.06 4.29 20.47
N ILE A 204 -0.12 3.55 19.37
CA ILE A 204 -1.12 3.82 18.33
C ILE A 204 -2.51 3.52 18.88
N PRO A 205 -3.50 4.43 18.76
CA PRO A 205 -4.83 4.24 19.30
C PRO A 205 -5.55 3.00 18.76
N GLN A 206 -6.37 2.37 19.60
CA GLN A 206 -7.25 1.29 19.16
C GLN A 206 -8.23 1.80 18.10
N GLY A 207 -8.54 0.95 17.10
CA GLY A 207 -9.40 1.33 15.98
C GLY A 207 -8.64 1.78 14.72
N VAL A 208 -7.35 2.16 14.84
CA VAL A 208 -6.49 2.37 13.66
C VAL A 208 -6.38 1.05 12.89
N ARG A 209 -6.68 1.09 11.61
CA ARG A 209 -6.63 -0.08 10.70
C ARG A 209 -5.48 0.00 9.71
N THR A 210 -5.09 1.21 9.36
CA THR A 210 -4.06 1.48 8.34
C THR A 210 -3.01 2.43 8.90
N ILE A 211 -1.73 2.07 8.74
CA ILE A 211 -0.59 2.96 8.91
C ILE A 211 -0.07 3.26 7.51
N GLN A 212 -0.12 4.52 7.11
CA GLN A 212 0.24 4.93 5.74
C GLN A 212 1.74 4.82 5.45
N ASP A 213 2.06 4.94 4.16
CA ASP A 213 3.44 5.01 3.70
C ASP A 213 4.16 6.19 4.37
N TYR A 214 5.40 5.96 4.80
CA TYR A 214 6.24 6.95 5.47
C TYR A 214 5.68 7.51 6.79
N ALA A 215 4.69 6.88 7.42
CA ALA A 215 3.98 7.42 8.58
C ALA A 215 4.90 7.86 9.72
N PHE A 216 5.89 7.07 10.07
CA PHE A 216 6.89 7.35 11.11
C PHE A 216 8.31 7.42 10.56
N ASN A 217 8.48 7.64 9.26
CA ASN A 217 9.80 7.68 8.64
C ASN A 217 10.72 8.71 9.32
N GLY A 218 11.89 8.25 9.77
CA GLY A 218 12.90 9.09 10.41
C GLY A 218 12.59 9.52 11.85
N MET A 219 11.59 8.94 12.50
CA MET A 219 11.23 9.26 13.88
C MET A 219 12.20 8.63 14.89
N ASN A 220 12.46 9.34 15.99
CA ASN A 220 13.34 8.88 17.08
C ASN A 220 12.62 7.96 18.08
N LEU A 221 11.80 7.06 17.59
CA LEU A 221 11.08 6.07 18.38
C LEU A 221 12.02 4.98 18.90
N LYS A 222 11.96 4.70 20.20
CA LYS A 222 12.54 3.50 20.80
C LYS A 222 11.55 2.34 20.82
N ARG A 223 10.29 2.63 21.15
CA ARG A 223 9.21 1.65 21.22
C ARG A 223 7.94 2.17 20.59
N ILE A 224 7.23 1.28 19.91
CA ILE A 224 5.91 1.56 19.39
C ILE A 224 4.98 0.37 19.64
N THR A 225 3.78 0.66 20.16
CA THR A 225 2.73 -0.35 20.30
C THR A 225 1.74 -0.19 19.16
N ILE A 226 1.62 -1.24 18.35
CA ILE A 226 0.69 -1.30 17.23
C ILE A 226 -0.52 -2.14 17.65
N PRO A 227 -1.74 -1.61 17.63
CA PRO A 227 -2.92 -2.34 18.09
C PRO A 227 -3.34 -3.46 17.14
N ASP A 228 -4.02 -4.48 17.64
CA ASP A 228 -4.50 -5.64 16.87
C ASP A 228 -5.53 -5.26 15.79
N SER A 229 -6.08 -4.06 15.83
CA SER A 229 -6.97 -3.53 14.80
C SER A 229 -6.24 -3.21 13.48
N VAL A 230 -4.91 -3.02 13.51
CA VAL A 230 -4.12 -2.73 12.31
C VAL A 230 -4.04 -3.95 11.42
N ILE A 231 -4.37 -3.73 10.14
CA ILE A 231 -4.36 -4.76 9.08
C ILE A 231 -3.40 -4.40 7.95
N PHE A 232 -2.94 -3.15 7.92
CA PHE A 232 -2.11 -2.63 6.84
C PHE A 232 -0.97 -1.76 7.37
N LEU A 233 0.27 -2.10 6.96
CA LEU A 233 1.47 -1.31 7.17
C LEU A 233 2.00 -0.82 5.83
N GLY A 234 2.17 0.48 5.69
CA GLY A 234 2.65 1.12 4.48
C GLY A 234 4.14 0.87 4.20
N GLN A 235 4.55 1.18 2.97
CA GLN A 235 5.96 1.18 2.59
C GLN A 235 6.70 2.28 3.37
N TYR A 236 7.93 2.02 3.76
CA TYR A 236 8.74 2.96 4.53
C TYR A 236 8.07 3.48 5.82
N ALA A 237 7.02 2.82 6.32
CA ALA A 237 6.23 3.34 7.44
C ALA A 237 7.07 3.64 8.67
N PHE A 238 8.10 2.87 8.93
CA PHE A 238 9.05 3.02 10.04
C PHE A 238 10.51 3.13 9.57
N ALA A 239 10.75 3.41 8.28
CA ALA A 239 12.11 3.53 7.78
C ALA A 239 12.86 4.63 8.53
N ASP A 240 14.18 4.44 8.72
CA ASP A 240 15.05 5.35 9.46
C ASP A 240 14.65 5.62 10.92
N CYS A 241 13.80 4.79 11.54
CA CYS A 241 13.57 4.80 12.98
C CYS A 241 14.75 4.14 13.71
N ARG A 242 15.89 4.85 13.74
CA ARG A 242 17.19 4.28 14.13
C ARG A 242 17.29 3.80 15.58
N LEU A 243 16.40 4.28 16.45
CA LEU A 243 16.37 3.92 17.87
C LEU A 243 15.38 2.80 18.20
N LEU A 244 14.53 2.42 17.23
CA LEU A 244 13.54 1.36 17.41
C LEU A 244 14.27 0.03 17.68
N ASP A 245 14.06 -0.58 18.86
CA ASP A 245 14.76 -1.77 19.31
C ASP A 245 13.97 -3.05 19.14
N GLU A 246 12.65 -2.96 19.25
CA GLU A 246 11.72 -4.10 19.14
C GLU A 246 10.46 -3.73 18.39
N ILE A 247 9.91 -4.68 17.65
CA ILE A 247 8.60 -4.57 17.01
C ILE A 247 7.80 -5.88 17.12
N ILE A 248 6.56 -5.76 17.54
CA ILE A 248 5.58 -6.84 17.54
C ILE A 248 4.51 -6.49 16.51
N LEU A 249 4.38 -7.34 15.50
CA LEU A 249 3.43 -7.11 14.42
C LEU A 249 2.04 -7.61 14.79
N PRO A 250 0.98 -6.83 14.50
CA PRO A 250 -0.39 -7.20 14.79
C PRO A 250 -0.81 -8.49 14.06
N PRO A 251 -1.70 -9.29 14.64
CA PRO A 251 -2.01 -10.64 14.15
C PRO A 251 -2.67 -10.65 12.77
N ARG A 252 -3.24 -9.53 12.33
CA ARG A 252 -3.96 -9.38 11.06
C ARG A 252 -3.12 -8.79 9.92
N VAL A 253 -1.89 -8.37 10.21
CA VAL A 253 -0.94 -7.93 9.18
C VAL A 253 -0.43 -9.16 8.44
N ASP A 254 -0.59 -9.17 7.13
CA ASP A 254 -0.28 -10.29 6.28
C ASP A 254 0.93 -10.08 5.35
N LYS A 255 1.42 -8.84 5.28
CA LYS A 255 2.61 -8.48 4.50
C LYS A 255 3.47 -7.46 5.24
N ILE A 256 4.78 -7.62 5.13
CA ILE A 256 5.75 -6.56 5.38
C ILE A 256 6.13 -5.97 4.04
N ARG A 257 5.80 -4.72 3.84
CA ARG A 257 5.98 -4.04 2.56
C ARG A 257 7.42 -3.54 2.37
N LYS A 258 7.69 -3.07 1.14
CA LYS A 258 8.99 -2.54 0.75
C LYS A 258 9.51 -1.54 1.78
N ALA A 259 10.71 -1.81 2.27
CA ALA A 259 11.45 -0.90 3.16
C ALA A 259 10.69 -0.46 4.43
N THR A 260 9.70 -1.22 4.91
CA THR A 260 8.90 -0.83 6.09
C THR A 260 9.77 -0.48 7.28
N PHE A 261 10.86 -1.23 7.54
CA PHE A 261 11.80 -1.04 8.63
C PHE A 261 13.24 -0.79 8.13
N LEU A 262 13.38 -0.24 6.93
CA LEU A 262 14.70 0.09 6.35
C LEU A 262 15.49 0.99 7.31
N ASN A 263 16.78 0.68 7.54
CA ASN A 263 17.70 1.45 8.38
C ASN A 263 17.23 1.64 9.85
N CYS A 264 16.40 0.76 10.38
CA CYS A 264 16.13 0.71 11.81
C CYS A 264 17.33 0.08 12.54
N ALA A 265 18.41 0.86 12.69
CA ALA A 265 19.73 0.35 13.07
C ALA A 265 19.82 -0.33 14.45
N SER A 266 18.88 -0.04 15.36
CA SER A 266 18.79 -0.70 16.68
C SER A 266 17.81 -1.89 16.70
N LEU A 267 17.03 -2.10 15.64
CA LEU A 267 15.98 -3.13 15.62
C LEU A 267 16.59 -4.52 15.59
N SER A 268 16.56 -5.18 16.73
CA SER A 268 17.14 -6.52 16.92
C SER A 268 16.08 -7.59 17.19
N LYS A 269 14.87 -7.19 17.64
CA LYS A 269 13.79 -8.09 18.00
C LYS A 269 12.55 -7.84 17.16
N VAL A 270 12.16 -8.83 16.38
CA VAL A 270 10.97 -8.77 15.54
C VAL A 270 10.11 -10.00 15.79
N LYS A 271 8.87 -9.77 16.22
CA LYS A 271 7.86 -10.82 16.32
C LYS A 271 6.91 -10.71 15.14
N LEU A 272 7.06 -11.62 14.20
CA LEU A 272 6.20 -11.72 13.01
C LEU A 272 4.82 -12.28 13.38
N ALA A 273 3.77 -11.75 12.75
CA ALA A 273 2.42 -12.30 12.87
C ALA A 273 2.29 -13.60 12.06
N LYS A 274 1.46 -14.53 12.53
CA LYS A 274 1.22 -15.81 11.82
C LYS A 274 0.58 -15.64 10.45
N ALA A 275 -0.13 -14.53 10.22
CA ALA A 275 -0.77 -14.22 8.95
C ALA A 275 0.20 -13.74 7.86
N ILE A 276 1.45 -13.40 8.21
CA ILE A 276 2.41 -12.85 7.24
C ILE A 276 2.81 -13.95 6.25
N PHE A 277 2.49 -13.72 4.99
CA PHE A 277 2.86 -14.61 3.88
C PHE A 277 3.90 -14.00 2.93
N ARG A 278 4.23 -12.71 3.08
CA ARG A 278 5.20 -12.01 2.23
C ARG A 278 6.00 -10.96 2.97
N ILE A 279 7.30 -10.95 2.72
CA ILE A 279 8.24 -9.89 3.13
C ILE A 279 8.86 -9.34 1.85
N GLU A 280 8.60 -8.05 1.58
CA GLU A 280 9.06 -7.39 0.35
C GLU A 280 10.50 -6.87 0.49
N SER A 281 11.07 -6.43 -0.65
CA SER A 281 12.46 -5.97 -0.73
C SER A 281 12.79 -4.84 0.26
N ASN A 282 13.99 -4.88 0.80
CA ASN A 282 14.52 -3.93 1.77
C ASN A 282 13.71 -3.78 3.08
N ALA A 283 12.76 -4.68 3.34
CA ALA A 283 11.85 -4.56 4.49
C ALA A 283 12.59 -4.41 5.82
N PHE A 284 13.73 -5.09 6.00
CA PHE A 284 14.56 -5.09 7.20
C PHE A 284 16.06 -4.84 6.92
N THR A 285 16.39 -4.26 5.77
CA THR A 285 17.77 -3.92 5.44
C THR A 285 18.29 -2.79 6.36
N GLY A 286 19.51 -2.90 6.83
CA GLY A 286 20.11 -1.92 7.75
C GLY A 286 19.57 -2.03 9.18
N THR A 287 19.12 -3.21 9.60
CA THR A 287 18.67 -3.49 10.97
C THR A 287 19.74 -4.24 11.77
N ALA A 288 19.54 -4.37 13.08
CA ALA A 288 20.42 -5.16 13.96
C ALA A 288 19.97 -6.64 14.08
N ILE A 289 19.06 -7.10 13.24
CA ILE A 289 18.52 -8.47 13.29
C ILE A 289 19.61 -9.45 12.90
N GLN A 290 19.94 -10.40 13.77
CA GLN A 290 20.84 -11.50 13.46
C GLN A 290 20.08 -12.82 13.21
N THR A 291 18.94 -12.97 13.88
CA THR A 291 18.10 -14.15 13.73
C THR A 291 16.64 -13.71 13.72
N ILE A 292 15.86 -14.28 12.82
CA ILE A 292 14.42 -14.04 12.73
C ILE A 292 13.66 -15.36 12.74
N GLU A 293 12.63 -15.44 13.59
CA GLU A 293 11.72 -16.56 13.63
C GLU A 293 10.61 -16.36 12.59
N LEU A 294 10.55 -17.24 11.59
CA LEU A 294 9.54 -17.19 10.55
C LEU A 294 8.23 -17.81 11.05
N PRO A 295 7.06 -17.23 10.73
CA PRO A 295 5.78 -17.72 11.24
C PRO A 295 5.39 -19.08 10.65
N HIS A 296 5.84 -19.42 9.45
CA HIS A 296 5.61 -20.69 8.76
C HIS A 296 6.50 -20.85 7.52
N LYS A 297 6.59 -22.06 6.97
CA LYS A 297 7.44 -22.43 5.81
C LYS A 297 7.01 -21.80 4.46
N ASN A 298 5.74 -21.42 4.33
CA ASN A 298 5.17 -20.91 3.06
C ASN A 298 5.30 -19.38 2.90
N LEU A 299 6.21 -18.77 3.65
CA LEU A 299 6.48 -17.35 3.58
C LEU A 299 7.34 -17.02 2.35
N THR A 300 6.87 -16.07 1.53
CA THR A 300 7.66 -15.52 0.43
C THR A 300 8.55 -14.39 0.95
N ILE A 301 9.85 -14.51 0.76
CA ILE A 301 10.83 -13.46 1.10
C ILE A 301 11.47 -12.97 -0.20
N GLU A 302 11.33 -11.68 -0.49
CA GLU A 302 11.95 -11.08 -1.67
C GLU A 302 13.47 -10.89 -1.47
N SER A 303 14.20 -10.87 -2.58
CA SER A 303 15.63 -10.58 -2.57
C SER A 303 15.91 -9.21 -1.91
N GLY A 304 16.92 -9.16 -1.04
CA GLY A 304 17.28 -7.96 -0.31
C GLY A 304 16.31 -7.55 0.79
N ALA A 305 15.37 -8.41 1.21
CA ALA A 305 14.47 -8.13 2.32
C ALA A 305 15.20 -7.98 3.66
N PHE A 306 16.34 -8.63 3.81
CA PHE A 306 17.25 -8.59 4.96
C PHE A 306 18.68 -8.38 4.49
N ASP A 307 19.54 -7.96 5.41
CA ASP A 307 20.98 -7.95 5.18
C ASP A 307 21.55 -9.37 5.08
N ASP A 308 22.72 -9.48 4.43
CA ASP A 308 23.44 -10.74 4.32
C ASP A 308 23.80 -11.28 5.71
N GLY A 309 23.64 -12.57 5.91
CA GLY A 309 23.99 -13.26 7.16
C GLY A 309 22.87 -13.37 8.20
N VAL A 310 21.71 -12.76 8.00
CA VAL A 310 20.55 -12.97 8.88
C VAL A 310 20.08 -14.43 8.81
N LYS A 311 19.96 -15.08 9.98
CA LYS A 311 19.51 -16.48 10.08
C LYS A 311 18.00 -16.55 10.22
N ALA A 312 17.33 -17.20 9.28
CA ALA A 312 15.91 -17.49 9.37
C ALA A 312 15.68 -18.84 10.07
N VAL A 313 14.83 -18.85 11.08
CA VAL A 313 14.48 -20.05 11.86
C VAL A 313 12.99 -20.34 11.66
N VAL A 314 12.66 -21.57 11.28
CA VAL A 314 11.27 -22.02 11.14
C VAL A 314 10.84 -22.74 12.43
N PRO A 315 9.59 -22.57 12.91
CA PRO A 315 9.12 -23.21 14.12
C PRO A 315 9.24 -24.75 14.07
N MET A 316 9.58 -25.35 15.20
CA MET A 316 9.73 -26.82 15.32
C MET A 316 8.45 -27.59 14.95
N SER A 317 7.27 -26.99 15.15
CA SER A 317 5.98 -27.56 14.71
C SER A 317 5.93 -27.85 13.21
N ASP A 318 6.52 -26.95 12.41
CA ASP A 318 6.56 -27.10 10.95
C ASP A 318 7.65 -28.07 10.48
N MET A 319 8.71 -28.25 11.27
CA MET A 319 9.73 -29.27 11.03
C MET A 319 9.21 -30.69 11.27
N GLN A 320 8.33 -30.91 12.26
CA GLN A 320 7.71 -32.22 12.51
C GLN A 320 6.78 -32.64 11.37
N SER A 321 6.06 -31.71 10.75
CA SER A 321 5.26 -32.00 9.55
C SER A 321 6.11 -32.43 8.36
N LEU A 322 7.26 -31.79 8.14
CA LEU A 322 8.22 -32.19 7.09
C LEU A 322 8.81 -33.61 7.31
N LEU A 323 9.08 -33.98 8.56
CA LEU A 323 9.54 -35.30 8.89
C LEU A 323 8.44 -36.37 8.74
N HIS A 324 7.19 -36.01 8.96
CA HIS A 324 6.04 -36.88 8.72
C HIS A 324 5.81 -37.11 7.22
N ASP A 325 5.85 -36.01 6.43
CA ASP A 325 5.71 -36.08 4.97
C ASP A 325 6.87 -36.87 4.33
N ALA A 326 8.11 -36.68 4.80
CA ALA A 326 9.28 -37.42 4.33
C ALA A 326 9.18 -38.93 4.65
N LYS A 327 8.58 -39.32 5.76
CA LYS A 327 8.32 -40.71 6.09
C LYS A 327 7.27 -41.37 5.21
N MET A 328 6.30 -40.62 4.71
CA MET A 328 5.27 -41.12 3.78
C MET A 328 5.82 -41.38 2.36
N PHE A 329 6.94 -40.75 1.97
CA PHE A 329 7.61 -40.99 0.68
C PHE A 329 8.65 -42.11 0.72
N LEU A 330 8.95 -42.70 1.91
CA LEU A 330 9.91 -43.74 2.11
C LEU A 330 9.27 -45.10 2.48
N THR A 331 7.95 -45.20 2.48
CA THR A 331 7.13 -46.39 2.59
C THR A 331 6.33 -46.60 1.33
#